data_24a8069504693f2e4fab0b2e08a38b68
#
_entry.id   24a8069504693f2e4fab0b2e08a38b68
#
_cell.length_a   1.000
_cell.length_b   1.000
_cell.length_c   1.000
_cell.angle_alpha   90.00
_cell.angle_beta   90.00
_cell.angle_gamma   90.00
#
_symmetry.space_group_name_H-M   'P 1'
#
loop_
_entity.id
_entity.type
_entity.pdbx_description
1 polymer ?
#
loop_
_entity_poly.entity_id
_entity_poly.type
_entity_poly.pdbx_seq_one_letter_code
_entity_poly.pdbx_strand_id
1 'polypeptide(L)'
;MVEHVASLLNFSPSQHLLRLNRFLAAAGIGSRRHCDELIAAGHVTINGQTCTNFSAQPDERDHVKVNGKIVRAEQPLHIALHKPAGFVSTRTDPKARDTIFDLLPAKFPRLFNVGRLDAQSEGLLILTNDGDLAQRLMHPRYKIDKEYEVILDHAWEAALTPKLLRGILLDGERARIAQLQARTATRLRVVLRQGINRQIRRMFEVMGYRVERLMRTRIGKLRLGDLPRGHWRPLTKSELASLRATR
;
A
#
# COMPACT_ATOMS: atom_id res chain seq x y z
N MET A 1 12.52 25.20 -4.70
CA MET A 1 12.62 23.72 -4.83
C MET A 1 11.33 23.08 -5.39
N VAL A 2 10.61 23.77 -6.28
CA VAL A 2 9.29 23.31 -6.80
C VAL A 2 9.33 23.03 -8.32
N GLU A 3 10.36 23.46 -9.04
CA GLU A 3 10.40 23.36 -10.52
C GLU A 3 11.04 22.09 -11.09
N HIS A 4 11.60 21.21 -10.28
CA HIS A 4 12.33 20.02 -10.75
C HIS A 4 11.47 18.74 -10.90
N VAL A 5 10.17 18.79 -10.64
CA VAL A 5 9.29 17.61 -10.71
C VAL A 5 8.73 17.36 -12.13
N ALA A 6 8.75 18.37 -13.00
CA ALA A 6 8.11 18.28 -14.33
C ALA A 6 8.88 17.45 -15.38
N SER A 7 10.17 17.18 -15.19
CA SER A 7 11.05 16.61 -16.24
C SER A 7 11.23 15.08 -16.19
N LEU A 8 10.58 14.34 -15.30
CA LEU A 8 10.87 12.90 -15.08
C LEU A 8 9.83 11.91 -15.60
N LEU A 9 8.84 12.33 -16.38
CA LEU A 9 7.66 11.51 -16.68
C LEU A 9 7.47 11.19 -18.16
N ASN A 10 8.45 10.53 -18.78
CA ASN A 10 8.20 9.78 -20.00
C ASN A 10 8.19 8.28 -19.69
N PHE A 11 7.07 7.77 -19.18
CA PHE A 11 6.80 6.34 -19.10
C PHE A 11 5.51 6.08 -19.89
N SER A 12 5.64 5.39 -21.03
CA SER A 12 4.49 4.87 -21.77
C SER A 12 3.80 3.83 -20.88
N PRO A 13 2.52 3.97 -20.51
CA PRO A 13 1.80 2.94 -19.80
C PRO A 13 1.68 1.73 -20.74
N SER A 14 2.02 0.55 -20.25
CA SER A 14 1.66 -0.70 -20.92
C SER A 14 0.14 -0.69 -21.12
N GLN A 15 -0.29 -0.70 -22.38
CA GLN A 15 -1.68 -0.64 -22.84
C GLN A 15 -2.45 -1.92 -22.45
N HIS A 16 -2.75 -2.10 -21.18
CA HIS A 16 -3.80 -3.02 -20.78
C HIS A 16 -5.10 -2.23 -20.70
N LEU A 17 -6.03 -2.52 -21.62
CA LEU A 17 -7.39 -2.00 -21.56
C LEU A 17 -7.98 -2.23 -20.16
N LEU A 18 -8.22 -1.16 -19.44
CA LEU A 18 -8.76 -1.22 -18.09
C LEU A 18 -10.28 -1.32 -18.16
N ARG A 19 -10.89 -2.17 -17.33
CA ARG A 19 -12.34 -2.12 -17.12
C ARG A 19 -12.77 -0.71 -16.70
N LEU A 20 -13.94 -0.28 -17.15
CA LEU A 20 -14.45 1.09 -16.96
C LEU A 20 -14.35 1.59 -15.52
N ASN A 21 -14.73 0.77 -14.53
CA ASN A 21 -14.60 1.16 -13.12
C ASN A 21 -13.15 1.39 -12.68
N ARG A 22 -12.20 0.64 -13.25
CA ARG A 22 -10.76 0.83 -12.98
C ARG A 22 -10.22 2.07 -13.65
N PHE A 23 -10.66 2.34 -14.89
CA PHE A 23 -10.33 3.55 -15.62
C PHE A 23 -10.80 4.79 -14.85
N LEU A 24 -12.07 4.84 -14.42
CA LEU A 24 -12.62 5.93 -13.64
C LEU A 24 -11.91 6.13 -12.30
N ALA A 25 -11.58 5.03 -11.61
CA ALA A 25 -10.84 5.10 -10.35
C ALA A 25 -9.40 5.61 -10.55
N ALA A 26 -8.73 5.22 -11.64
CA ALA A 26 -7.40 5.71 -12.02
C ALA A 26 -7.43 7.19 -12.45
N ALA A 27 -8.57 7.67 -12.93
CA ALA A 27 -8.83 9.07 -13.24
C ALA A 27 -9.27 9.91 -12.01
N GLY A 28 -9.17 9.37 -10.80
CA GLY A 28 -9.44 10.10 -9.57
C GLY A 28 -10.92 10.30 -9.22
N ILE A 29 -11.87 9.77 -10.00
CA ILE A 29 -13.33 9.97 -9.81
C ILE A 29 -13.78 9.45 -8.45
N GLY A 30 -13.25 8.29 -8.01
CA GLY A 30 -13.64 7.73 -6.74
C GLY A 30 -13.00 6.38 -6.42
N SER A 31 -13.57 5.67 -5.44
CA SER A 31 -13.25 4.26 -5.24
C SER A 31 -13.84 3.42 -6.39
N ARG A 32 -13.33 2.21 -6.62
CA ARG A 32 -13.91 1.31 -7.64
C ARG A 32 -15.40 1.05 -7.40
N ARG A 33 -15.83 0.88 -6.15
CA ARG A 33 -17.25 0.71 -5.78
C ARG A 33 -18.08 1.94 -6.13
N HIS A 34 -17.59 3.13 -5.81
CA HIS A 34 -18.26 4.37 -6.20
C HIS A 34 -18.35 4.53 -7.73
N CYS A 35 -17.30 4.14 -8.45
CA CYS A 35 -17.35 4.12 -9.92
C CYS A 35 -18.37 3.10 -10.44
N ASP A 36 -18.51 1.93 -9.81
CA ASP A 36 -19.56 0.96 -10.14
C ASP A 36 -20.96 1.56 -9.92
N GLU A 37 -21.18 2.31 -8.83
CA GLU A 37 -22.45 3.01 -8.55
C GLU A 37 -22.76 4.05 -9.64
N LEU A 38 -21.76 4.84 -10.08
CA LEU A 38 -21.94 5.82 -11.15
C LEU A 38 -22.25 5.16 -12.50
N ILE A 39 -21.62 4.03 -12.82
CA ILE A 39 -21.89 3.25 -14.02
C ILE A 39 -23.34 2.71 -13.99
N ALA A 40 -23.73 2.08 -12.88
CA ALA A 40 -25.07 1.53 -12.70
C ALA A 40 -26.17 2.60 -12.83
N ALA A 41 -25.92 3.79 -12.28
CA ALA A 41 -26.83 4.92 -12.33
C ALA A 41 -26.90 5.63 -13.71
N GLY A 42 -26.11 5.19 -14.71
CA GLY A 42 -26.09 5.78 -16.04
C GLY A 42 -25.40 7.15 -16.13
N HIS A 43 -24.59 7.51 -15.13
CA HIS A 43 -23.85 8.77 -15.09
C HIS A 43 -22.61 8.80 -15.97
N VAL A 44 -22.27 7.67 -16.60
CA VAL A 44 -21.06 7.51 -17.43
C VAL A 44 -21.46 7.41 -18.89
N THR A 45 -20.78 8.17 -19.76
CA THR A 45 -20.92 8.04 -21.21
C THR A 45 -19.57 7.73 -21.86
N ILE A 46 -19.57 6.91 -22.89
CA ILE A 46 -18.43 6.64 -23.76
C ILE A 46 -18.85 7.07 -25.19
N ASN A 47 -18.10 7.98 -25.79
CA ASN A 47 -18.37 8.52 -27.14
C ASN A 47 -19.81 9.08 -27.27
N GLY A 48 -20.34 9.68 -26.20
CA GLY A 48 -21.67 10.27 -26.18
C GLY A 48 -22.81 9.31 -25.84
N GLN A 49 -22.55 8.00 -25.77
CA GLN A 49 -23.56 7.00 -25.42
C GLN A 49 -23.45 6.61 -23.94
N THR A 50 -24.59 6.53 -23.25
CA THR A 50 -24.63 6.06 -21.84
C THR A 50 -24.15 4.62 -21.74
N CYS A 51 -23.21 4.39 -20.85
CA CYS A 51 -22.60 3.07 -20.63
C CYS A 51 -22.92 2.57 -19.22
N THR A 52 -23.71 1.51 -19.11
CA THR A 52 -23.98 0.76 -17.88
C THR A 52 -23.25 -0.58 -17.81
N ASN A 53 -22.39 -0.88 -18.80
CA ASN A 53 -21.63 -2.11 -18.88
C ASN A 53 -20.36 -2.02 -18.04
N PHE A 54 -20.31 -2.74 -16.92
CA PHE A 54 -19.14 -2.82 -16.03
C PHE A 54 -17.89 -3.43 -16.68
N SER A 55 -18.08 -4.20 -17.76
CA SER A 55 -16.99 -4.87 -18.49
C SER A 55 -16.45 -4.03 -19.65
N ALA A 56 -17.03 -2.87 -19.94
CA ALA A 56 -16.52 -1.97 -20.96
C ALA A 56 -15.07 -1.59 -20.65
N GLN A 57 -14.25 -1.50 -21.70
CA GLN A 57 -12.82 -1.22 -21.62
C GLN A 57 -12.49 -0.07 -22.57
N PRO A 58 -12.67 1.18 -22.14
CA PRO A 58 -12.35 2.32 -22.96
C PRO A 58 -10.85 2.37 -23.26
N ASP A 59 -10.49 2.78 -24.47
CA ASP A 59 -9.13 3.01 -24.91
C ASP A 59 -8.78 4.52 -24.95
N GLU A 60 -7.60 4.85 -25.45
CA GLU A 60 -7.10 6.23 -25.52
C GLU A 60 -7.88 7.12 -26.49
N ARG A 61 -8.67 6.54 -27.41
CA ARG A 61 -9.47 7.24 -28.43
C ARG A 61 -10.87 7.52 -27.90
N ASP A 62 -11.29 6.82 -26.86
CA ASP A 62 -12.62 6.96 -26.30
C ASP A 62 -12.78 8.22 -25.48
N HIS A 63 -13.85 8.94 -25.73
CA HIS A 63 -14.25 10.10 -24.93
C HIS A 63 -15.15 9.67 -23.78
N VAL A 64 -14.54 9.37 -22.63
CA VAL A 64 -15.28 9.01 -21.42
C VAL A 64 -15.69 10.29 -20.67
N LYS A 65 -16.97 10.38 -20.29
CA LYS A 65 -17.48 11.45 -19.45
C LYS A 65 -18.21 10.89 -18.24
N VAL A 66 -18.13 11.62 -17.12
CA VAL A 66 -18.92 11.39 -15.91
C VAL A 66 -19.70 12.66 -15.61
N ASN A 67 -21.03 12.57 -15.52
CA ASN A 67 -21.91 13.72 -15.35
C ASN A 67 -21.60 14.85 -16.37
N GLY A 68 -21.36 14.48 -17.63
CA GLY A 68 -21.07 15.42 -18.73
C GLY A 68 -19.63 15.93 -18.78
N LYS A 69 -18.78 15.71 -17.75
CA LYS A 69 -17.40 16.17 -17.69
C LYS A 69 -16.44 15.11 -18.25
N ILE A 70 -15.53 15.52 -19.14
CA ILE A 70 -14.50 14.62 -19.69
C ILE A 70 -13.59 14.12 -18.57
N VAL A 71 -13.34 12.83 -18.59
CA VAL A 71 -12.44 12.12 -17.65
C VAL A 71 -11.20 11.66 -18.39
N ARG A 72 -10.04 11.92 -17.82
CA ARG A 72 -8.74 11.45 -18.34
C ARG A 72 -8.00 10.72 -17.23
N ALA A 73 -7.30 9.64 -17.60
CA ALA A 73 -6.43 8.96 -16.66
C ALA A 73 -5.38 9.91 -16.10
N GLU A 74 -5.23 9.93 -14.78
CA GLU A 74 -4.17 10.69 -14.11
C GLU A 74 -2.81 10.02 -14.32
N GLN A 75 -1.75 10.83 -14.33
CA GLN A 75 -0.39 10.29 -14.39
C GLN A 75 -0.09 9.44 -13.14
N PRO A 76 0.54 8.27 -13.31
CA PRO A 76 0.89 7.43 -12.18
C PRO A 76 1.84 8.15 -11.20
N LEU A 77 1.46 8.20 -9.94
CA LEU A 77 2.29 8.71 -8.86
C LEU A 77 2.55 7.59 -7.84
N HIS A 78 3.81 7.41 -7.50
CA HIS A 78 4.26 6.41 -6.54
C HIS A 78 5.14 7.08 -5.49
N ILE A 79 4.76 6.99 -4.23
CA ILE A 79 5.52 7.58 -3.14
C ILE A 79 5.82 6.56 -2.04
N ALA A 80 6.97 6.72 -1.41
CA ALA A 80 7.31 6.13 -0.14
C ALA A 80 6.96 7.13 0.97
N LEU A 81 6.22 6.69 1.95
CA LEU A 81 5.87 7.45 3.16
C LEU A 81 6.49 6.77 4.37
N HIS A 82 7.12 7.53 5.26
CA HIS A 82 7.42 7.05 6.60
C HIS A 82 6.22 7.35 7.51
N LYS A 83 5.30 6.41 7.58
CA LYS A 83 4.12 6.54 8.44
C LYS A 83 4.54 6.64 9.90
N PRO A 84 4.18 7.69 10.65
CA PRO A 84 4.38 7.74 12.09
C PRO A 84 3.37 6.87 12.83
N ALA A 85 3.65 6.53 14.09
CA ALA A 85 2.63 5.98 14.99
C ALA A 85 1.52 7.01 15.25
N GLY A 86 0.31 6.55 15.57
CA GLY A 86 -0.87 7.39 15.77
C GLY A 86 -1.77 7.49 14.55
N PHE A 87 -1.20 7.61 13.35
CA PHE A 87 -1.95 7.74 12.10
C PHE A 87 -2.57 6.42 11.65
N VAL A 88 -3.76 6.46 11.04
CA VAL A 88 -4.43 5.28 10.51
C VAL A 88 -4.24 5.16 9.00
N SER A 89 -4.08 3.92 8.50
CA SER A 89 -3.89 3.62 7.07
C SER A 89 -5.25 3.49 6.36
N THR A 90 -6.06 4.54 6.40
CA THR A 90 -7.35 4.64 5.73
C THR A 90 -7.57 6.07 5.24
N ARG A 91 -8.43 6.25 4.25
CA ARG A 91 -8.81 7.58 3.76
C ARG A 91 -9.90 8.23 4.64
N THR A 92 -10.73 7.43 5.24
CA THR A 92 -11.80 7.90 6.12
C THR A 92 -11.77 7.07 7.40
N ASP A 93 -11.80 7.72 8.54
CA ASP A 93 -11.85 7.07 9.84
C ASP A 93 -13.09 7.50 10.61
N PRO A 94 -13.98 6.56 10.99
CA PRO A 94 -15.18 6.89 11.77
C PRO A 94 -14.90 7.52 13.14
N LYS A 95 -13.69 7.34 13.67
CA LYS A 95 -13.25 7.87 14.97
C LYS A 95 -12.51 9.19 14.86
N ALA A 96 -12.51 9.83 13.67
CA ALA A 96 -11.85 11.12 13.40
C ALA A 96 -10.36 11.17 13.80
N ARG A 97 -9.65 10.03 13.73
CA ARG A 97 -8.20 9.99 13.95
C ARG A 97 -7.47 10.49 12.71
N ASP A 98 -6.27 11.04 12.89
CA ASP A 98 -5.41 11.44 11.80
C ASP A 98 -5.12 10.27 10.85
N THR A 99 -5.21 10.52 9.57
CA THR A 99 -4.99 9.54 8.51
C THR A 99 -3.64 9.77 7.83
N ILE A 100 -3.11 8.76 7.20
CA ILE A 100 -1.88 8.90 6.39
C ILE A 100 -2.01 9.91 5.25
N PHE A 101 -3.23 10.25 4.85
CA PHE A 101 -3.49 11.19 3.76
C PHE A 101 -3.40 12.65 4.21
N ASP A 102 -3.54 12.91 5.51
CA ASP A 102 -3.35 14.25 6.10
C ASP A 102 -1.88 14.69 6.09
N LEU A 103 -0.95 13.73 5.89
CA LEU A 103 0.49 13.99 5.71
C LEU A 103 0.86 14.37 4.28
N LEU A 104 -0.10 14.36 3.34
CA LEU A 104 0.17 14.57 1.92
C LEU A 104 -0.33 15.93 1.45
N PRO A 105 0.32 16.55 0.44
CA PRO A 105 -0.19 17.76 -0.20
C PRO A 105 -1.57 17.55 -0.81
N ALA A 106 -2.49 18.49 -0.59
CA ALA A 106 -3.84 18.45 -1.14
C ALA A 106 -3.90 18.38 -2.68
N LYS A 107 -2.84 18.88 -3.36
CA LYS A 107 -2.70 18.85 -4.83
C LYS A 107 -2.37 17.47 -5.41
N PHE A 108 -2.09 16.48 -4.57
CA PHE A 108 -1.79 15.14 -5.09
C PHE A 108 -3.02 14.49 -5.70
N PRO A 109 -2.82 13.65 -6.75
CA PRO A 109 -3.89 12.84 -7.28
C PRO A 109 -4.46 11.91 -6.18
N ARG A 110 -5.60 11.30 -6.45
CA ARG A 110 -6.20 10.35 -5.50
C ARG A 110 -5.33 9.11 -5.32
N LEU A 111 -4.44 9.13 -4.33
CA LEU A 111 -3.62 7.97 -3.97
C LEU A 111 -4.38 7.01 -3.05
N PHE A 112 -3.95 5.75 -3.03
CA PHE A 112 -4.34 4.74 -2.04
C PHE A 112 -3.09 4.02 -1.51
N ASN A 113 -3.20 3.48 -0.33
CA ASN A 113 -2.10 2.78 0.35
C ASN A 113 -1.94 1.35 -0.16
N VAL A 114 -0.70 0.91 -0.35
CA VAL A 114 -0.33 -0.46 -0.71
C VAL A 114 -0.12 -1.27 0.58
N GLY A 115 -1.16 -1.98 0.99
CA GLY A 115 -1.22 -2.61 2.29
C GLY A 115 -1.45 -1.60 3.42
N ARG A 116 -1.36 -2.06 4.64
CA ARG A 116 -1.63 -1.24 5.83
C ARG A 116 -0.55 -1.43 6.88
N LEU A 117 -0.43 -0.43 7.75
CA LEU A 117 0.18 -0.49 9.06
C LEU A 117 -0.87 -0.09 10.08
N ASP A 118 -0.91 -0.77 11.21
CA ASP A 118 -1.80 -0.41 12.33
C ASP A 118 -1.49 1.00 12.84
N ALA A 119 -2.41 1.63 13.55
CA ALA A 119 -2.19 2.97 14.12
C ALA A 119 -0.90 3.05 14.95
N GLN A 120 -0.66 2.05 15.80
CA GLN A 120 0.53 1.97 16.67
C GLN A 120 1.82 1.54 15.95
N SER A 121 1.76 1.19 14.66
CA SER A 121 2.93 0.75 13.88
C SER A 121 3.41 1.88 13.00
N GLU A 122 4.71 1.93 12.75
CA GLU A 122 5.36 2.98 11.96
C GLU A 122 6.20 2.41 10.81
N GLY A 123 6.76 3.29 10.00
CA GLY A 123 7.72 2.92 8.97
C GLY A 123 7.19 2.99 7.54
N LEU A 124 7.87 2.27 6.66
CA LEU A 124 7.66 2.35 5.21
C LEU A 124 6.25 1.94 4.78
N LEU A 125 5.57 2.83 4.11
CA LEU A 125 4.30 2.59 3.44
C LEU A 125 4.38 3.15 2.02
N ILE A 126 3.90 2.40 1.03
CA ILE A 126 3.81 2.86 -0.35
C ILE A 126 2.40 3.39 -0.59
N LEU A 127 2.30 4.57 -1.23
CA LEU A 127 1.04 5.09 -1.74
C LEU A 127 1.14 5.31 -3.25
N THR A 128 0.06 5.02 -3.97
CA THR A 128 0.04 5.12 -5.43
C THR A 128 -1.39 5.25 -5.95
N ASN A 129 -1.54 5.70 -7.20
CA ASN A 129 -2.76 5.56 -8.00
C ASN A 129 -2.67 4.43 -9.05
N ASP A 130 -1.53 3.69 -9.11
CA ASP A 130 -1.34 2.51 -9.97
C ASP A 130 -1.90 1.24 -9.28
N GLY A 131 -3.09 0.83 -9.72
CA GLY A 131 -3.79 -0.32 -9.15
C GLY A 131 -3.11 -1.66 -9.44
N ASP A 132 -2.36 -1.78 -10.54
CA ASP A 132 -1.68 -3.03 -10.90
C ASP A 132 -0.43 -3.24 -10.04
N LEU A 133 0.34 -2.18 -9.82
CA LEU A 133 1.45 -2.21 -8.87
C LEU A 133 0.96 -2.55 -7.46
N ALA A 134 -0.10 -1.89 -7.01
CA ALA A 134 -0.66 -2.14 -5.69
C ALA A 134 -1.14 -3.60 -5.52
N GLN A 135 -1.89 -4.11 -6.50
CA GLN A 135 -2.34 -5.50 -6.49
C GLN A 135 -1.16 -6.47 -6.42
N ARG A 136 -0.12 -6.23 -7.23
CA ARG A 136 1.09 -7.06 -7.24
C ARG A 136 1.77 -7.09 -5.87
N LEU A 137 1.95 -5.94 -5.24
CA LEU A 137 2.64 -5.83 -3.95
C LEU A 137 1.83 -6.37 -2.77
N MET A 138 0.50 -6.41 -2.89
CA MET A 138 -0.39 -6.89 -1.81
C MET A 138 -0.79 -8.35 -1.96
N HIS A 139 -0.83 -8.89 -3.18
CA HIS A 139 -1.40 -10.21 -3.41
C HIS A 139 -0.51 -11.32 -2.81
N PRO A 140 -1.05 -12.25 -2.00
CA PRO A 140 -0.29 -13.28 -1.27
C PRO A 140 0.56 -14.19 -2.16
N ARG A 141 0.16 -14.40 -3.43
CA ARG A 141 0.89 -15.27 -4.38
C ARG A 141 2.33 -14.80 -4.63
N TYR A 142 2.59 -13.49 -4.56
CA TYR A 142 3.92 -12.94 -4.84
C TYR A 142 4.86 -13.00 -3.63
N LYS A 143 4.35 -13.34 -2.44
CA LYS A 143 5.15 -13.54 -1.22
C LYS A 143 6.17 -12.44 -0.94
N ILE A 144 5.80 -11.18 -1.21
CA ILE A 144 6.70 -10.02 -1.05
C ILE A 144 7.18 -9.92 0.39
N ASP A 145 8.49 -9.95 0.57
CA ASP A 145 9.14 -9.79 1.88
C ASP A 145 8.83 -8.41 2.47
N LYS A 146 8.36 -8.38 3.69
CA LYS A 146 8.20 -7.18 4.50
C LYS A 146 9.05 -7.32 5.75
N GLU A 147 10.03 -6.46 5.89
CA GLU A 147 10.98 -6.49 7.01
C GLU A 147 10.58 -5.46 8.05
N TYR A 148 10.69 -5.87 9.29
CA TYR A 148 10.32 -5.06 10.45
C TYR A 148 11.44 -5.05 11.48
N GLU A 149 11.66 -3.89 12.09
CA GLU A 149 12.31 -3.76 13.37
C GLU A 149 11.27 -3.87 14.47
N VAL A 150 11.51 -4.73 15.44
CA VAL A 150 10.64 -5.01 16.57
C VAL A 150 11.41 -4.72 17.85
N ILE A 151 10.85 -3.93 18.76
CA ILE A 151 11.38 -3.73 20.12
C ILE A 151 10.41 -4.39 21.07
N LEU A 152 10.93 -5.28 21.91
CA LEU A 152 10.19 -6.00 22.94
C LEU A 152 10.39 -5.35 24.31
N ASP A 153 9.46 -5.60 25.20
CA ASP A 153 9.46 -5.13 26.58
C ASP A 153 10.56 -5.79 27.46
N HIS A 154 11.02 -6.99 27.10
CA HIS A 154 12.10 -7.68 27.78
C HIS A 154 12.95 -8.53 26.82
N ALA A 155 14.03 -9.13 27.32
CA ALA A 155 15.02 -9.86 26.52
C ALA A 155 14.41 -11.07 25.81
N TRP A 156 14.69 -11.22 24.52
CA TRP A 156 14.21 -12.33 23.68
C TRP A 156 14.91 -13.62 24.01
N GLU A 157 14.16 -14.67 24.25
CA GLU A 157 14.65 -16.03 24.42
C GLU A 157 14.84 -16.71 23.05
N ALA A 158 16.09 -16.92 22.65
CA ALA A 158 16.43 -17.49 21.33
C ALA A 158 15.81 -18.88 21.12
N ALA A 159 15.58 -19.65 22.18
CA ALA A 159 14.93 -20.96 22.15
C ALA A 159 13.51 -20.95 21.58
N LEU A 160 12.80 -19.81 21.63
CA LEU A 160 11.45 -19.63 21.08
C LEU A 160 11.45 -19.39 19.57
N THR A 161 12.59 -19.02 18.97
CA THR A 161 12.68 -18.70 17.53
C THR A 161 12.14 -19.83 16.64
N PRO A 162 12.51 -21.12 16.83
CA PRO A 162 11.98 -22.19 15.98
C PRO A 162 10.46 -22.29 15.99
N LYS A 163 9.79 -21.97 17.10
CA LYS A 163 8.33 -22.01 17.23
C LYS A 163 7.67 -20.95 16.33
N LEU A 164 8.22 -19.73 16.29
CA LEU A 164 7.72 -18.64 15.42
C LEU A 164 8.00 -18.91 13.94
N LEU A 165 9.12 -19.56 13.60
CA LEU A 165 9.46 -19.93 12.23
C LEU A 165 8.58 -21.08 11.70
N ARG A 166 8.30 -22.08 12.54
CA ARG A 166 7.34 -23.15 12.19
C ARG A 166 5.92 -22.63 12.05
N GLY A 167 5.58 -21.57 12.79
CA GLY A 167 4.28 -20.92 12.81
C GLY A 167 3.39 -21.39 13.93
N ILE A 168 2.53 -20.48 14.36
CA ILE A 168 1.50 -20.69 15.40
C ILE A 168 0.12 -20.40 14.83
N LEU A 169 -0.92 -20.92 15.45
CA LEU A 169 -2.30 -20.65 15.06
C LEU A 169 -2.76 -19.32 15.66
N LEU A 170 -3.29 -18.43 14.81
CA LEU A 170 -3.97 -17.21 15.19
C LEU A 170 -5.36 -17.23 14.55
N ASP A 171 -6.41 -17.34 15.34
CA ASP A 171 -7.81 -17.45 14.85
C ASP A 171 -8.01 -18.54 13.78
N GLY A 172 -7.36 -19.70 13.95
CA GLY A 172 -7.45 -20.80 13.01
C GLY A 172 -6.53 -20.68 11.77
N GLU A 173 -5.90 -19.54 11.55
CA GLU A 173 -4.92 -19.33 10.47
C GLU A 173 -3.48 -19.52 10.96
N ARG A 174 -2.67 -20.27 10.19
CA ARG A 174 -1.26 -20.48 10.54
C ARG A 174 -0.42 -19.24 10.22
N ALA A 175 -0.06 -18.50 11.25
CA ALA A 175 0.84 -17.35 11.20
C ALA A 175 2.29 -17.80 11.39
N ARG A 176 3.19 -17.37 10.50
CA ARG A 176 4.62 -17.68 10.63
C ARG A 176 5.51 -16.48 10.27
N ILE A 177 6.66 -16.44 10.89
CA ILE A 177 7.75 -15.52 10.55
C ILE A 177 8.64 -16.22 9.52
N ALA A 178 9.02 -15.53 8.45
CA ALA A 178 9.93 -16.08 7.44
C ALA A 178 11.38 -16.06 7.90
N GLN A 179 11.80 -14.99 8.60
CA GLN A 179 13.12 -14.84 9.20
C GLN A 179 13.02 -14.05 10.49
N LEU A 180 13.79 -14.43 11.50
CA LEU A 180 13.95 -13.70 12.76
C LEU A 180 15.45 -13.66 13.11
N GLN A 181 15.95 -12.48 13.43
CA GLN A 181 17.32 -12.24 13.85
C GLN A 181 17.33 -11.25 15.03
N ALA A 182 17.91 -11.67 16.15
CA ALA A 182 18.18 -10.77 17.26
C ALA A 182 19.31 -9.80 16.89
N ARG A 183 19.10 -8.50 17.16
CA ARG A 183 20.11 -7.43 17.00
C ARG A 183 20.70 -7.02 18.34
N THR A 184 19.84 -6.97 19.36
CA THR A 184 20.19 -6.82 20.77
C THR A 184 19.30 -7.74 21.60
N ALA A 185 19.39 -7.69 22.91
CA ALA A 185 18.54 -8.48 23.80
C ALA A 185 17.02 -8.24 23.53
N THR A 186 16.61 -7.01 23.25
CA THR A 186 15.20 -6.64 23.04
C THR A 186 14.86 -6.23 21.61
N ARG A 187 15.84 -6.00 20.74
CA ARG A 187 15.63 -5.54 19.36
C ARG A 187 15.80 -6.69 18.37
N LEU A 188 14.75 -6.95 17.60
CA LEU A 188 14.71 -8.03 16.62
C LEU A 188 14.46 -7.47 15.21
N ARG A 189 15.04 -8.14 14.23
CA ARG A 189 14.69 -8.02 12.82
C ARG A 189 13.79 -9.19 12.44
N VAL A 190 12.63 -8.88 11.89
CA VAL A 190 11.61 -9.87 11.51
C VAL A 190 11.22 -9.69 10.06
N VAL A 191 11.13 -10.79 9.30
CA VAL A 191 10.63 -10.77 7.91
C VAL A 191 9.32 -11.55 7.83
N LEU A 192 8.29 -10.93 7.25
CA LEU A 192 7.01 -11.56 6.93
C LEU A 192 6.79 -11.65 5.42
N ARG A 193 6.07 -12.71 4.99
CA ARG A 193 5.51 -12.88 3.65
C ARG A 193 3.99 -12.94 3.66
N GLN A 194 3.39 -12.95 4.83
CA GLN A 194 1.95 -12.95 5.08
C GLN A 194 1.48 -11.55 5.50
N GLY A 195 0.17 -11.37 5.59
CA GLY A 195 -0.47 -10.12 5.99
C GLY A 195 -1.65 -10.33 6.94
N ILE A 196 -1.53 -11.23 7.90
CA ILE A 196 -2.56 -11.47 8.92
C ILE A 196 -2.68 -10.21 9.81
N ASN A 197 -3.91 -9.92 10.26
CA ASN A 197 -4.15 -8.76 11.12
C ASN A 197 -3.28 -8.80 12.38
N ARG A 198 -2.50 -7.73 12.62
CA ARG A 198 -1.59 -7.54 13.76
C ARG A 198 -0.66 -8.74 14.01
N GLN A 199 -0.26 -9.45 12.94
CA GLN A 199 0.44 -10.73 13.01
C GLN A 199 1.63 -10.72 13.97
N ILE A 200 2.58 -9.80 13.80
CA ILE A 200 3.79 -9.73 14.64
C ILE A 200 3.39 -9.56 16.11
N ARG A 201 2.57 -8.56 16.42
CA ARG A 201 2.18 -8.27 17.81
C ARG A 201 1.52 -9.49 18.47
N ARG A 202 0.58 -10.12 17.77
CA ARG A 202 -0.13 -11.31 18.28
C ARG A 202 0.77 -12.53 18.42
N MET A 203 1.70 -12.74 17.48
CA MET A 203 2.66 -13.84 17.57
C MET A 203 3.59 -13.70 18.79
N PHE A 204 4.09 -12.48 19.05
CA PHE A 204 4.92 -12.22 20.22
C PHE A 204 4.12 -12.28 21.53
N GLU A 205 2.89 -11.79 21.54
CA GLU A 205 1.97 -11.87 22.69
C GLU A 205 1.72 -13.33 23.11
N VAL A 206 1.49 -14.25 22.18
CA VAL A 206 1.36 -15.71 22.46
C VAL A 206 2.65 -16.30 23.03
N MET A 207 3.81 -15.66 22.80
CA MET A 207 5.10 -16.07 23.40
C MET A 207 5.37 -15.36 24.75
N GLY A 208 4.44 -14.54 25.23
CA GLY A 208 4.61 -13.81 26.51
C GLY A 208 5.27 -12.43 26.39
N TYR A 209 5.46 -11.91 25.17
CA TYR A 209 6.13 -10.63 24.92
C TYR A 209 5.16 -9.56 24.48
N ARG A 210 5.37 -8.33 24.97
CA ARG A 210 4.72 -7.13 24.47
C ARG A 210 5.65 -6.42 23.46
N VAL A 211 5.11 -6.17 22.25
CA VAL A 211 5.82 -5.38 21.22
C VAL A 211 5.61 -3.89 21.53
N GLU A 212 6.63 -3.23 22.03
CA GLU A 212 6.61 -1.80 22.34
C GLU A 212 6.69 -0.95 21.08
N ARG A 213 7.60 -1.28 20.17
CA ARG A 213 7.76 -0.59 18.90
C ARG A 213 7.77 -1.57 17.73
N LEU A 214 7.05 -1.22 16.66
CA LEU A 214 7.02 -1.98 15.41
C LEU A 214 7.19 -1.04 14.23
N MET A 215 8.32 -1.14 13.54
CA MET A 215 8.64 -0.29 12.40
C MET A 215 8.93 -1.13 11.16
N ARG A 216 8.17 -0.92 10.07
CA ARG A 216 8.47 -1.56 8.79
C ARG A 216 9.61 -0.84 8.08
N THR A 217 10.74 -1.52 7.90
CA THR A 217 11.97 -0.96 7.34
C THR A 217 12.14 -1.25 5.85
N ARG A 218 11.46 -2.32 5.30
CA ARG A 218 11.62 -2.72 3.90
C ARG A 218 10.36 -3.39 3.36
N ILE A 219 10.09 -3.18 2.07
CA ILE A 219 9.08 -3.91 1.26
C ILE A 219 9.78 -4.37 -0.02
N GLY A 220 9.88 -5.68 -0.25
CA GLY A 220 10.68 -6.22 -1.35
C GLY A 220 12.12 -5.72 -1.29
N LYS A 221 12.57 -5.00 -2.32
CA LYS A 221 13.89 -4.35 -2.35
C LYS A 221 13.86 -2.88 -1.88
N LEU A 222 12.68 -2.26 -1.77
CA LEU A 222 12.54 -0.87 -1.32
C LEU A 222 12.80 -0.77 0.18
N ARG A 223 13.75 0.08 0.56
CA ARG A 223 14.11 0.37 1.96
C ARG A 223 13.57 1.74 2.39
N LEU A 224 13.27 1.85 3.67
CA LEU A 224 12.89 3.13 4.28
C LEU A 224 14.04 4.14 4.19
N GLY A 225 15.27 3.70 4.45
CA GLY A 225 16.46 4.58 4.51
C GLY A 225 16.31 5.66 5.57
N ASP A 226 16.84 6.84 5.26
CA ASP A 226 16.85 8.00 6.16
C ASP A 226 15.61 8.90 6.01
N LEU A 227 14.53 8.40 5.38
CA LEU A 227 13.29 9.16 5.23
C LEU A 227 12.72 9.52 6.62
N PRO A 228 12.60 10.81 6.98
CA PRO A 228 12.13 11.21 8.31
C PRO A 228 10.67 10.79 8.55
N ARG A 229 10.30 10.65 9.81
CA ARG A 229 8.91 10.34 10.21
C ARG A 229 7.94 11.42 9.74
N GLY A 230 6.79 10.99 9.22
CA GLY A 230 5.77 11.88 8.66
C GLY A 230 6.11 12.44 7.27
N HIS A 231 7.31 12.17 6.75
CA HIS A 231 7.73 12.64 5.44
C HIS A 231 7.51 11.57 4.37
N TRP A 232 7.41 12.03 3.15
CA TRP A 232 7.28 11.21 1.96
C TRP A 232 8.27 11.65 0.88
N ARG A 233 8.56 10.74 -0.06
CA ARG A 233 9.30 11.04 -1.28
C ARG A 233 8.76 10.24 -2.46
N PRO A 234 8.91 10.73 -3.70
CA PRO A 234 8.66 9.90 -4.88
C PRO A 234 9.55 8.65 -4.90
N LEU A 235 9.06 7.57 -5.49
CA LEU A 235 9.89 6.42 -5.82
C LEU A 235 10.75 6.73 -7.04
N THR A 236 12.00 6.31 -7.01
CA THR A 236 12.89 6.41 -8.18
C THR A 236 12.48 5.39 -9.25
N LYS A 237 12.91 5.60 -10.50
CA LYS A 237 12.67 4.64 -11.60
C LYS A 237 13.23 3.24 -11.29
N SER A 238 14.41 3.17 -10.67
CA SER A 238 15.06 1.90 -10.28
C SER A 238 14.30 1.18 -9.17
N GLU A 239 13.80 1.92 -8.15
CA GLU A 239 12.98 1.35 -7.09
C GLU A 239 11.67 0.79 -7.65
N LEU A 240 11.00 1.55 -8.52
CA LEU A 240 9.77 1.13 -9.17
C LEU A 240 9.99 -0.13 -10.04
N ALA A 241 11.05 -0.14 -10.86
CA ALA A 241 11.41 -1.31 -11.65
C ALA A 241 11.69 -2.54 -10.77
N SER A 242 12.39 -2.35 -9.64
CA SER A 242 12.68 -3.44 -8.69
C SER A 242 11.42 -4.01 -8.04
N LEU A 243 10.45 -3.15 -7.69
CA LEU A 243 9.16 -3.57 -7.14
C LEU A 243 8.31 -4.34 -8.16
N ARG A 244 8.33 -3.92 -9.42
CA ARG A 244 7.65 -4.62 -10.54
C ARG A 244 8.30 -5.96 -10.89
N ALA A 245 9.62 -6.09 -10.75
CA ALA A 245 10.36 -7.31 -11.05
C ALA A 245 10.29 -8.37 -9.93
N THR A 246 9.82 -8.02 -8.73
CA THR A 246 9.73 -8.97 -7.61
C THR A 246 8.73 -10.08 -7.94
N ARG A 247 9.23 -11.31 -8.01
CA ARG A 247 8.46 -12.54 -8.29
C ARG A 247 7.98 -13.16 -7.01
#